data_cd947da418a1d28757b633716d3ee6a0
#
_entry.id   cd947da418a1d28757b633716d3ee6a0
#
_cell.length_a   1.000
_cell.length_b   1.000
_cell.length_c   1.000
_cell.angle_alpha   90.00
_cell.angle_beta   90.00
_cell.angle_gamma   90.00
#
_symmetry.space_group_name_H-M   'P 1'
#
loop_
_entity.id
_entity.type
_entity.pdbx_description
1 polymer ?
#
loop_
_entity_poly.entity_id
_entity_poly.type
_entity_poly.pdbx_seq_one_letter_code
_entity_poly.pdbx_strand_id
1 'polypeptide(L)'
;MGSTLEEFALPADLAGRLEGKSSLGRLGLLTHSTAGFIDPGFNGYITFELSNASNLPIALYPEMKVGQLALFMMSSPAETPYGSGSLGSKYQGQRGPTASKAYMNFR
;
A
#
# COMPACT_ATOMS: atom_id res chain seq x y z
N MET A 1 -10.74 6.09 1.70
CA MET A 1 -9.76 5.02 1.44
C MET A 1 -10.27 4.13 0.32
N GLY A 2 -9.35 3.49 -0.39
CA GLY A 2 -9.68 2.51 -1.42
C GLY A 2 -8.85 1.25 -1.25
N SER A 3 -9.14 0.24 -2.05
CA SER A 3 -8.42 -1.02 -2.03
C SER A 3 -8.06 -1.43 -3.44
N THR A 4 -6.93 -2.13 -3.61
CA THR A 4 -6.56 -2.68 -4.91
C THR A 4 -7.52 -3.79 -5.32
N LEU A 5 -7.72 -3.94 -6.63
CA LEU A 5 -8.42 -5.09 -7.20
C LEU A 5 -7.55 -6.35 -7.04
N GLU A 6 -6.25 -6.18 -7.21
CA GLU A 6 -5.29 -7.28 -7.14
C GLU A 6 -4.92 -7.61 -5.71
N GLU A 7 -4.73 -8.89 -5.45
CA GLU A 7 -4.11 -9.39 -4.22
C GLU A 7 -2.61 -9.54 -4.45
N PHE A 8 -1.82 -9.14 -3.46
CA PHE A 8 -0.37 -9.17 -3.56
C PHE A 8 0.22 -10.11 -2.52
N ALA A 9 1.28 -10.81 -2.91
CA ALA A 9 2.05 -11.65 -2.00
C ALA A 9 3.52 -11.42 -2.33
N LEU A 10 4.21 -10.66 -1.48
CA LEU A 10 5.63 -10.37 -1.68
C LEU A 10 6.48 -11.44 -1.00
N PRO A 11 7.47 -12.00 -1.72
CA PRO A 11 8.44 -12.88 -1.08
C PRO A 11 9.34 -12.10 -0.11
N ALA A 12 10.14 -12.82 0.67
CA ALA A 12 11.00 -12.21 1.68
C ALA A 12 12.13 -11.37 1.10
N ASP A 13 12.41 -11.48 -0.21
CA ASP A 13 13.51 -10.78 -0.88
C ASP A 13 13.05 -9.63 -1.78
N LEU A 14 11.77 -9.30 -1.79
CA LEU A 14 11.24 -8.17 -2.56
C LEU A 14 10.50 -7.20 -1.64
N ALA A 15 10.81 -5.92 -1.79
CA ALA A 15 10.04 -4.84 -1.20
C ALA A 15 9.24 -4.14 -2.30
N GLY A 16 8.14 -3.50 -1.94
CA GLY A 16 7.33 -2.75 -2.88
C GLY A 16 7.17 -1.30 -2.46
N ARG A 17 6.84 -0.46 -3.44
CA ARG A 17 6.46 0.92 -3.18
C ARG A 17 5.27 1.27 -4.06
N LEU A 18 4.20 1.76 -3.42
CA LEU A 18 3.04 2.24 -4.12
C LEU A 18 3.29 3.65 -4.61
N GLU A 19 3.13 3.86 -5.90
CA GLU A 19 3.30 5.16 -6.53
C GLU A 19 2.01 5.57 -7.25
N GLY A 20 1.79 6.87 -7.40
CA GLY A 20 0.68 7.39 -8.17
C GLY A 20 0.94 7.32 -9.66
N LYS A 21 -0.10 7.60 -10.45
CA LYS A 21 0.01 7.79 -11.89
C LYS A 21 0.08 9.28 -12.19
N SER A 22 1.00 9.68 -13.07
CA SER A 22 1.19 11.09 -13.38
C SER A 22 -0.08 11.75 -13.94
N SER A 23 -0.88 11.02 -14.70
CA SER A 23 -2.12 11.56 -15.27
C SER A 23 -3.12 11.98 -14.19
N LEU A 24 -3.17 11.27 -13.07
CA LEU A 24 -4.03 11.59 -11.94
C LEU A 24 -3.33 12.54 -10.96
N GLY A 25 -2.02 12.41 -10.81
CA GLY A 25 -1.22 13.32 -9.99
C GLY A 25 -1.31 14.76 -10.47
N ARG A 26 -1.38 14.96 -11.77
CA ARG A 26 -1.55 16.30 -12.37
C ARG A 26 -2.91 16.91 -12.06
N LEU A 27 -3.91 16.09 -11.72
CA LEU A 27 -5.21 16.55 -11.27
C LEU A 27 -5.25 16.79 -9.76
N GLY A 28 -4.22 16.37 -9.05
CA GLY A 28 -4.14 16.54 -7.60
C GLY A 28 -4.41 15.29 -6.79
N LEU A 29 -4.54 14.12 -7.41
CA LEU A 29 -4.78 12.88 -6.68
C LEU A 29 -3.48 12.32 -6.12
N LEU A 30 -3.48 12.05 -4.81
CA LEU A 30 -2.42 11.33 -4.12
C LEU A 30 -2.94 9.94 -3.75
N THR A 31 -2.14 8.91 -3.99
CA THR A 31 -2.52 7.53 -3.64
C THR A 31 -2.04 7.12 -2.25
N HIS A 32 -1.17 7.92 -1.65
CA HIS A 32 -0.77 7.80 -0.25
C HIS A 32 -0.26 9.16 0.22
N SER A 33 -0.39 9.42 1.51
CA SER A 33 0.11 10.66 2.09
C SER A 33 1.50 10.50 2.70
N THR A 34 1.76 9.38 3.37
CA THR A 34 3.02 9.17 4.10
C THR A 34 3.61 7.77 3.92
N ALA A 35 2.81 6.76 3.66
CA ALA A 35 3.25 5.37 3.74
C ALA A 35 2.94 4.62 2.44
N GLY A 36 3.86 4.71 1.47
CA GLY A 36 3.76 3.97 0.22
C GLY A 36 4.58 2.69 0.18
N PHE A 37 5.39 2.43 1.21
CA PHE A 37 6.30 1.30 1.23
C PHE A 37 5.59 0.02 1.67
N ILE A 38 5.87 -1.09 0.98
CA ILE A 38 5.27 -2.39 1.26
C ILE A 38 6.40 -3.34 1.63
N ASP A 39 6.32 -3.89 2.84
CA ASP A 39 7.39 -4.71 3.39
C ASP A 39 7.48 -6.08 2.72
N PRO A 40 8.70 -6.64 2.62
CA PRO A 40 8.86 -8.02 2.17
C PRO A 40 8.02 -8.97 3.04
N GLY A 41 7.35 -9.90 2.39
CA GLY A 41 6.49 -10.86 3.08
C GLY A 41 5.04 -10.45 3.19
N PHE A 42 4.68 -9.21 2.81
CA PHE A 42 3.28 -8.79 2.86
C PHE A 42 2.41 -9.67 1.96
N ASN A 43 1.23 -10.01 2.45
CA ASN A 43 0.24 -10.77 1.70
C ASN A 43 -1.13 -10.14 1.96
N GLY A 44 -1.83 -9.78 0.90
CA GLY A 44 -3.15 -9.19 1.01
C GLY A 44 -3.43 -8.17 -0.08
N TYR A 45 -4.51 -7.42 0.10
CA TYR A 45 -4.86 -6.31 -0.77
C TYR A 45 -4.27 -5.02 -0.19
N ILE A 46 -3.82 -4.13 -1.07
CA ILE A 46 -3.21 -2.86 -0.63
C ILE A 46 -4.32 -1.83 -0.45
N THR A 47 -4.30 -1.13 0.68
CA THR A 47 -5.22 -0.03 0.95
C THR A 47 -4.60 1.28 0.45
N PHE A 48 -5.38 2.00 -0.37
CA PHE A 48 -5.00 3.35 -0.80
C PHE A 48 -5.46 4.38 0.22
N GLU A 49 -4.57 5.28 0.57
CA GLU A 49 -4.88 6.46 1.38
C GLU A 49 -5.12 7.64 0.45
N LEU A 50 -6.23 7.61 -0.28
CA LEU A 50 -6.52 8.59 -1.33
C LEU A 50 -6.73 9.98 -0.75
N SER A 51 -6.11 10.98 -1.38
CA SER A 51 -6.23 12.37 -0.98
C SER A 51 -6.31 13.24 -2.23
N ASN A 52 -7.19 14.24 -2.20
CA ASN A 52 -7.32 15.22 -3.27
C ASN A 52 -6.71 16.54 -2.83
N ALA A 53 -5.56 16.88 -3.42
CA ALA A 53 -4.83 18.11 -3.11
C ALA A 53 -5.28 19.29 -3.96
N SER A 54 -6.26 19.11 -4.84
CA SER A 54 -6.77 20.18 -5.71
C SER A 54 -8.02 20.84 -5.11
N ASN A 55 -8.49 21.90 -5.76
CA ASN A 55 -9.73 22.60 -5.38
C ASN A 55 -10.96 22.00 -6.07
N LEU A 56 -10.77 21.07 -6.99
CA LEU A 56 -11.85 20.51 -7.81
C LEU A 56 -12.06 19.04 -7.46
N PRO A 57 -13.29 18.54 -7.57
CA PRO A 57 -13.54 17.11 -7.38
C PRO A 57 -12.82 16.29 -8.45
N ILE A 58 -12.37 15.10 -8.08
CA ILE A 58 -11.76 14.14 -8.98
C ILE A 58 -12.65 12.91 -9.01
N ALA A 59 -13.18 12.55 -10.18
CA ALA A 59 -14.03 11.37 -10.31
C ALA A 59 -13.16 10.12 -10.35
N LEU A 60 -13.52 9.13 -9.54
CA LEU A 60 -12.88 7.82 -9.52
C LEU A 60 -13.92 6.75 -9.81
N TYR A 61 -13.53 5.77 -10.60
CA TYR A 61 -14.40 4.68 -11.00
C TYR A 61 -13.82 3.35 -10.51
N PRO A 62 -14.66 2.39 -10.15
CA PRO A 62 -14.16 1.05 -9.81
C PRO A 62 -13.31 0.47 -10.94
N GLU A 63 -12.24 -0.25 -10.59
CA GLU A 63 -11.30 -0.89 -11.51
C GLU A 63 -10.48 0.08 -12.36
N MET A 64 -10.56 1.38 -12.09
CA MET A 64 -9.74 2.38 -12.74
C MET A 64 -8.28 2.22 -12.31
N LYS A 65 -7.36 2.38 -13.26
CA LYS A 65 -5.92 2.37 -12.96
C LYS A 65 -5.52 3.67 -12.27
N VAL A 66 -5.27 3.60 -10.96
CA VAL A 66 -5.00 4.80 -10.15
C VAL A 66 -3.57 4.90 -9.67
N GLY A 67 -2.80 3.82 -9.77
CA GLY A 67 -1.42 3.81 -9.27
C GLY A 67 -0.59 2.74 -9.95
N GLN A 68 0.62 2.60 -9.46
CA GLN A 68 1.56 1.58 -9.94
C GLN A 68 2.39 1.08 -8.77
N LEU A 69 2.89 -0.14 -8.90
CA LEU A 69 3.72 -0.76 -7.88
C LEU A 69 5.14 -0.90 -8.41
N ALA A 70 6.08 -0.28 -7.71
CA ALA A 70 7.51 -0.48 -7.96
C ALA A 70 8.01 -1.60 -7.06
N LEU A 71 8.84 -2.49 -7.61
CA LEU A 71 9.40 -3.61 -6.87
C LEU A 71 10.91 -3.44 -6.77
N PHE A 72 11.46 -3.73 -5.59
CA PHE A 72 12.90 -3.63 -5.32
C PHE A 72 13.41 -4.96 -4.79
N MET A 73 14.50 -5.43 -5.39
CA MET A 73 15.17 -6.61 -4.88
C MET A 73 16.00 -6.26 -3.65
N MET A 74 15.83 -7.05 -2.59
CA MET A 74 16.65 -6.92 -1.39
C MET A 74 18.01 -7.53 -1.63
N SER A 75 19.05 -7.01 -0.96
CA SER A 75 20.40 -7.63 -1.03
C SER A 75 20.44 -8.99 -0.36
N SER A 76 19.52 -9.23 0.58
CA SER A 76 19.28 -10.53 1.22
C SER A 76 17.83 -10.60 1.66
N PRO A 77 17.24 -11.80 1.80
CA PRO A 77 15.89 -11.93 2.30
C PRO A 77 15.75 -11.34 3.72
N ALA A 78 14.56 -10.82 4.04
CA ALA A 78 14.28 -10.32 5.37
C ALA A 78 14.34 -11.47 6.39
N GLU A 79 15.01 -11.23 7.53
CA GLU A 79 15.09 -12.24 8.59
C GLU A 79 13.71 -12.47 9.21
N THR A 80 12.95 -11.39 9.38
CA THR A 80 11.59 -11.46 9.92
C THR A 80 10.65 -10.79 8.92
N PRO A 81 10.20 -11.51 7.88
CA PRO A 81 9.29 -10.95 6.89
C PRO A 81 7.98 -10.48 7.52
N TYR A 82 7.31 -9.55 6.86
CA TYR A 82 6.02 -9.04 7.29
C TYR A 82 5.04 -10.19 7.50
N GLY A 83 4.32 -10.15 8.59
CA GLY A 83 3.36 -11.19 8.95
C GLY A 83 3.93 -12.38 9.70
N SER A 84 5.24 -12.40 9.97
CA SER A 84 5.90 -13.52 10.66
C SER A 84 6.40 -13.12 12.04
N GLY A 85 6.57 -14.10 12.90
CA GLY A 85 7.17 -13.95 14.23
C GLY A 85 6.45 -12.92 15.09
N SER A 86 7.24 -12.20 15.90
CA SER A 86 6.74 -11.18 16.83
C SER A 86 6.82 -9.77 16.27
N LEU A 87 6.91 -9.61 14.96
CA LEU A 87 7.06 -8.32 14.30
C LEU A 87 5.91 -7.36 14.59
N GLY A 88 4.72 -7.87 14.91
CA GLY A 88 3.56 -7.02 15.17
C GLY A 88 2.97 -6.42 13.89
N SER A 89 3.01 -7.16 12.80
CA SER A 89 2.49 -6.74 11.52
C SER A 89 0.99 -6.48 11.61
N LYS A 90 0.53 -5.32 11.13
CA LYS A 90 -0.83 -4.84 11.35
C LYS A 90 -1.81 -5.27 10.27
N TYR A 91 -1.34 -5.42 9.03
CA TYR A 91 -2.23 -5.46 7.87
C TYR A 91 -2.09 -6.72 7.03
N GLN A 92 -1.47 -7.75 7.58
CA GLN A 92 -1.29 -9.02 6.86
C GLN A 92 -2.64 -9.64 6.54
N GLY A 93 -2.81 -10.06 5.28
CA GLY A 93 -4.03 -10.72 4.84
C GLY A 93 -5.25 -9.82 4.69
N GLN A 94 -5.08 -8.49 4.78
CA GLN A 94 -6.22 -7.57 4.71
C GLN A 94 -6.96 -7.69 3.38
N ARG A 95 -8.27 -7.43 3.46
CA ARG A 95 -9.17 -7.38 2.31
C ARG A 95 -9.96 -6.10 2.37
N GLY A 96 -10.08 -5.42 1.22
CA GLY A 96 -10.76 -4.13 1.18
C GLY A 96 -10.04 -3.04 1.99
N PRO A 97 -10.58 -1.82 1.98
CA PRO A 97 -9.99 -0.72 2.74
C PRO A 97 -10.00 -1.03 4.24
N THR A 98 -8.81 -1.00 4.87
CA THR A 98 -8.65 -1.34 6.27
C THR A 98 -8.33 -0.09 7.08
N ALA A 99 -9.06 0.12 8.17
CA ALA A 99 -8.85 1.26 9.05
C ALA A 99 -7.52 1.13 9.79
N SER A 100 -7.03 2.27 10.29
CA SER A 100 -5.76 2.31 11.01
C SER A 100 -5.78 1.42 12.26
N LYS A 101 -4.71 0.68 12.45
CA LYS A 101 -4.45 -0.09 13.66
C LYS A 101 -3.32 0.55 14.46
N ALA A 102 -3.25 1.88 14.44
CA ALA A 102 -2.20 2.63 15.12
C ALA A 102 -2.13 2.35 16.63
N TYR A 103 -3.23 1.91 17.23
CA TYR A 103 -3.25 1.52 18.64
C TYR A 103 -2.22 0.42 18.95
N MET A 104 -1.84 -0.39 17.96
CA MET A 104 -0.85 -1.44 18.12
C MET A 104 0.58 -0.90 18.27
N ASN A 105 0.80 0.40 17.99
CA ASN A 105 2.13 1.02 18.14
C ASN A 105 2.53 1.19 19.61
N PHE A 106 1.62 1.00 20.53
CA PHE A 106 1.85 1.15 21.97
C PHE A 106 2.14 -0.18 22.68
N ARG A 107 2.42 -1.19 21.94
CA ARG A 107 2.73 -2.53 22.47
C ARG A 107 4.21 -2.76 22.60
#